data_babe2345e6da92e60d08a274bda326d6
#
_entry.id   babe2345e6da92e60d08a274bda326d6
#
_cell.length_a   1.000
_cell.length_b   1.000
_cell.length_c   1.000
_cell.angle_alpha   90.00
_cell.angle_beta   90.00
_cell.angle_gamma   90.00
#
_symmetry.space_group_name_H-M   'P 1'
#
loop_
_entity.id
_entity.type
_entity.pdbx_description
1 polymer ?
#
loop_
_entity_poly.entity_id
_entity_poly.type
_entity_poly.pdbx_seq_one_letter_code
_entity_poly.pdbx_strand_id
1 'polypeptide(L)'
;MDLFSILKTATDNSASDIFIVGGAPLSYKAHGVISRLGEGILTTADTEALVREIFKISNMPLENDKLPEREMDFSFSVSGMGRFRANIYKQRGSFAAVLRF
;
A
#
# COMPACT_ATOMS: atom_id res chain seq x y z
N MET A 1 -7.24 4.73 -8.64
CA MET A 1 -7.89 3.84 -7.65
C MET A 1 -7.46 4.28 -6.26
N ASP A 2 -8.37 4.43 -5.33
CA ASP A 2 -8.02 4.85 -3.99
C ASP A 2 -7.64 3.65 -3.10
N LEU A 3 -6.99 3.95 -1.99
CA LEU A 3 -6.51 2.90 -1.09
C LEU A 3 -7.65 2.04 -0.53
N PHE A 4 -8.77 2.65 -0.15
CA PHE A 4 -9.89 1.89 0.41
C PHE A 4 -10.38 0.83 -0.58
N SER A 5 -10.54 1.20 -1.84
CA SER A 5 -10.97 0.27 -2.90
C SER A 5 -9.95 -0.84 -3.12
N ILE A 6 -8.66 -0.51 -3.06
CA ILE A 6 -7.57 -1.49 -3.17
C ILE A 6 -7.66 -2.50 -2.04
N LEU A 7 -7.79 -2.02 -0.80
CA LEU A 7 -7.88 -2.89 0.37
C LEU A 7 -9.11 -3.78 0.30
N LYS A 8 -10.24 -3.21 -0.11
CA LYS A 8 -11.48 -3.98 -0.20
C LYS A 8 -11.39 -5.07 -1.27
N THR A 9 -10.91 -4.75 -2.46
CA THR A 9 -10.75 -5.72 -3.54
C THR A 9 -9.80 -6.84 -3.12
N ALA A 10 -8.66 -6.49 -2.52
CA ALA A 10 -7.70 -7.48 -2.07
C ALA A 10 -8.30 -8.38 -0.97
N THR A 11 -9.01 -7.78 -0.02
CA THR A 11 -9.67 -8.53 1.06
C THR A 11 -10.71 -9.49 0.49
N ASP A 12 -11.52 -9.03 -0.45
CA ASP A 12 -12.55 -9.86 -1.09
C ASP A 12 -11.93 -11.03 -1.86
N ASN A 13 -10.69 -10.92 -2.27
CA ASN A 13 -9.97 -11.97 -2.99
C ASN A 13 -9.03 -12.77 -2.09
N SER A 14 -9.17 -12.65 -0.78
CA SER A 14 -8.37 -13.39 0.21
C SER A 14 -6.87 -13.15 0.07
N ALA A 15 -6.48 -11.93 -0.24
CA ALA A 15 -5.08 -11.57 -0.41
C ALA A 15 -4.31 -11.70 0.91
N SER A 16 -3.08 -12.18 0.83
CA SER A 16 -2.16 -12.18 1.96
C SER A 16 -1.27 -10.94 1.93
N ASP A 17 -0.98 -10.43 0.74
CA ASP A 17 -0.07 -9.30 0.54
C ASP A 17 -0.60 -8.39 -0.57
N ILE A 18 -0.32 -7.09 -0.44
CA ILE A 18 -0.55 -6.11 -1.50
C ILE A 18 0.78 -5.41 -1.77
N PHE A 19 1.14 -5.28 -3.05
CA PHE A 19 2.42 -4.69 -3.46
C PHE A 19 2.18 -3.37 -4.18
N ILE A 20 2.76 -2.30 -3.63
CA ILE A 20 2.69 -0.94 -4.19
C ILE A 20 4.11 -0.52 -4.51
N VAL A 21 4.52 -0.69 -5.77
CA VAL A 21 5.89 -0.42 -6.21
C VAL A 21 5.88 0.37 -7.51
N GLY A 22 6.62 1.46 -7.56
CA GLY A 22 6.72 2.28 -8.76
C GLY A 22 7.36 1.51 -9.91
N GLY A 23 6.85 1.72 -11.13
CA GLY A 23 7.32 1.01 -12.31
C GLY A 23 6.76 -0.39 -12.46
N ALA A 24 5.89 -0.83 -11.56
CA ALA A 24 5.26 -2.13 -11.60
C ALA A 24 3.74 -1.99 -11.52
N PRO A 25 2.98 -3.00 -11.96
CA PRO A 25 1.53 -2.99 -11.75
C PRO A 25 1.20 -3.08 -10.27
N LEU A 26 0.13 -2.40 -9.86
CA LEU A 26 -0.44 -2.65 -8.54
C LEU A 26 -0.89 -4.11 -8.52
N SER A 27 -0.49 -4.86 -7.49
CA SER A 27 -0.77 -6.28 -7.45
C SER A 27 -1.01 -6.78 -6.03
N TYR A 28 -1.58 -7.97 -5.93
CA TYR A 28 -1.77 -8.63 -4.64
C TYR A 28 -1.42 -10.11 -4.80
N LYS A 29 -1.14 -10.75 -3.68
CA LYS A 29 -0.87 -12.17 -3.63
C LYS A 29 -1.98 -12.87 -2.87
N ALA A 30 -2.56 -13.90 -3.45
CA ALA A 30 -3.58 -14.72 -2.81
C ALA A 30 -3.31 -16.19 -3.13
N HIS A 31 -3.32 -17.04 -2.11
CA HIS A 31 -3.06 -18.48 -2.29
C HIS A 31 -1.76 -18.76 -3.06
N GLY A 32 -0.74 -17.92 -2.79
CA GLY A 32 0.57 -18.08 -3.42
C GLY A 32 0.67 -17.54 -4.85
N VAL A 33 -0.40 -16.96 -5.39
CA VAL A 33 -0.44 -16.45 -6.77
C VAL A 33 -0.54 -14.93 -6.77
N ILE A 34 0.30 -14.27 -7.56
CA ILE A 34 0.29 -12.83 -7.72
C ILE A 34 -0.62 -12.44 -8.88
N SER A 35 -1.53 -11.51 -8.63
CA SER A 35 -2.49 -11.02 -9.63
C SER A 35 -2.47 -9.49 -9.65
N ARG A 36 -2.77 -8.91 -10.82
CA ARG A 36 -2.85 -7.46 -10.96
C ARG A 36 -4.15 -6.91 -10.38
N LEU A 37 -4.06 -5.69 -9.84
CA LEU A 37 -5.21 -4.89 -9.47
C LEU A 37 -5.24 -3.69 -10.42
N GLY A 38 -6.09 -3.73 -11.44
CA GLY A 38 -6.23 -2.63 -12.39
C GLY A 38 -5.25 -2.71 -13.56
N GLU A 39 -5.23 -1.66 -14.36
CA GLU A 39 -4.45 -1.56 -15.59
C GLU A 39 -3.19 -0.72 -15.41
N GLY A 40 -2.20 -0.94 -16.26
CA GLY A 40 -1.00 -0.11 -16.31
C GLY A 40 -0.02 -0.35 -15.19
N ILE A 41 0.91 0.57 -15.06
CA ILE A 41 1.96 0.54 -14.04
C ILE A 41 1.86 1.79 -13.17
N LEU A 42 2.26 1.65 -11.91
CA LEU A 42 2.25 2.76 -10.96
C LEU A 42 3.40 3.71 -11.27
N THR A 43 3.11 5.00 -11.31
CA THR A 43 4.13 6.03 -11.42
C THR A 43 4.66 6.40 -10.04
N THR A 44 5.74 7.19 -9.99
CA THR A 44 6.26 7.72 -8.72
C THR A 44 5.19 8.54 -8.00
N ALA A 45 4.42 9.33 -8.74
CA ALA A 45 3.32 10.12 -8.15
C ALA A 45 2.22 9.22 -7.60
N ASP A 46 1.91 8.12 -8.29
CA ASP A 46 0.90 7.17 -7.83
C ASP A 46 1.30 6.52 -6.50
N THR A 47 2.54 6.06 -6.40
CA THR A 47 3.00 5.39 -5.17
C THR A 47 3.07 6.37 -4.01
N GLU A 48 3.53 7.60 -4.24
CA GLU A 48 3.55 8.59 -3.19
C GLU A 48 2.14 8.89 -2.69
N ALA A 49 1.18 9.06 -3.60
CA ALA A 49 -0.21 9.32 -3.21
C ALA A 49 -0.79 8.17 -2.37
N LEU A 50 -0.54 6.93 -2.78
CA LEU A 50 -1.03 5.76 -2.04
C LEU A 50 -0.36 5.64 -0.67
N VAL A 51 0.93 5.90 -0.58
CA VAL A 51 1.64 5.86 0.70
C VAL A 51 1.11 6.95 1.64
N ARG A 52 0.81 8.15 1.13
CA ARG A 52 0.17 9.20 1.94
C ARG A 52 -1.20 8.75 2.45
N GLU A 53 -1.97 8.04 1.64
CA GLU A 53 -3.26 7.50 2.09
C GLU A 53 -3.07 6.45 3.19
N ILE A 54 -2.02 5.63 3.12
CA ILE A 54 -1.72 4.66 4.17
C ILE A 54 -1.45 5.37 5.50
N PHE A 55 -0.64 6.43 5.48
CA PHE A 55 -0.37 7.22 6.68
C PHE A 55 -1.65 7.84 7.23
N LYS A 56 -2.51 8.35 6.34
CA LYS A 56 -3.77 8.98 6.74
C LYS A 56 -4.72 7.98 7.37
N ILE A 57 -4.92 6.81 6.75
CA ILE A 57 -5.86 5.81 7.25
C ILE A 57 -5.39 5.19 8.57
N SER A 58 -4.08 5.15 8.78
CA SER A 58 -3.49 4.61 10.01
C SER A 58 -3.29 5.69 11.09
N ASN A 59 -3.70 6.93 10.83
CA ASN A 59 -3.52 8.07 11.75
C ASN A 59 -2.07 8.31 12.13
N MET A 60 -1.15 7.99 11.23
CA MET A 60 0.28 8.26 11.43
C MET A 60 0.56 9.71 11.06
N PRO A 61 1.11 10.51 11.98
CA PRO A 61 1.37 11.92 11.68
C PRO A 61 2.53 12.07 10.71
N LEU A 62 2.44 13.11 9.87
CA LEU A 62 3.53 13.48 8.98
C LEU A 62 4.16 14.77 9.49
N GLU A 63 5.45 14.75 9.72
CA GLU A 63 6.18 15.95 10.15
C GLU A 63 6.35 16.87 8.95
N ASN A 64 5.87 18.11 9.08
CA ASN A 64 5.89 19.12 8.01
C ASN A 64 5.25 18.60 6.71
N ASP A 65 4.23 17.74 6.82
CA ASP A 65 3.52 17.16 5.68
C ASP A 65 4.45 16.40 4.71
N LYS A 66 5.54 15.85 5.24
CA LYS A 66 6.50 15.09 4.44
C LYS A 66 6.52 13.63 4.85
N LEU A 67 6.60 12.75 3.87
CA LEU A 67 6.77 11.32 4.12
C LEU A 67 8.20 11.06 4.62
N PRO A 68 8.37 10.17 5.61
CA PRO A 68 9.71 9.82 6.10
C PRO A 68 10.57 9.22 4.99
N GLU A 69 11.86 9.56 5.00
CA GLU A 69 12.83 9.02 4.04
C GLU A 69 13.34 7.65 4.47
N ARG A 70 13.13 7.29 5.73
CA ARG A 70 13.55 5.99 6.27
C ARG A 70 12.44 4.96 6.13
N GLU A 71 12.81 3.71 6.22
CA GLU A 71 11.85 2.60 6.24
C GLU A 71 10.95 2.71 7.47
N MET A 72 9.66 2.45 7.28
CA MET A 72 8.66 2.47 8.34
C MET A 72 7.91 1.14 8.35
N ASP A 73 7.57 0.68 9.54
CA ASP A 73 6.83 -0.56 9.73
C ASP A 73 5.82 -0.32 10.84
N PHE A 74 4.52 -0.42 10.53
CA PHE A 74 3.47 -0.19 11.50
C PHE A 74 2.21 -0.95 11.14
N SER A 75 1.30 -1.10 12.10
CA SER A 75 0.02 -1.77 11.88
C SER A 75 -1.12 -0.78 11.95
N PHE A 76 -2.20 -1.08 11.25
CA PHE A 76 -3.42 -0.31 11.33
C PHE A 76 -4.62 -1.25 11.11
N SER A 77 -5.80 -0.78 11.50
CA SER A 77 -7.03 -1.54 11.32
C SER A 77 -8.02 -0.72 10.51
N VAL A 78 -8.78 -1.40 9.67
CA VAL A 78 -9.86 -0.78 8.90
C VAL A 78 -11.15 -1.48 9.29
N SER A 79 -12.13 -0.69 9.73
CA SER A 79 -13.43 -1.22 10.14
C SER A 79 -14.07 -2.03 9.01
N GLY A 80 -14.52 -3.24 9.33
CA GLY A 80 -15.14 -4.14 8.37
C GLY A 80 -14.18 -4.92 7.49
N MET A 81 -12.87 -4.68 7.59
CA MET A 81 -11.88 -5.40 6.79
C MET A 81 -10.89 -6.19 7.65
N GLY A 82 -10.44 -5.62 8.76
CA GLY A 82 -9.49 -6.27 9.65
C GLY A 82 -8.21 -5.48 9.84
N ARG A 83 -7.15 -6.19 10.22
CA ARG A 83 -5.88 -5.59 10.59
C ARG A 83 -4.85 -5.78 9.48
N PHE A 84 -4.06 -4.74 9.25
CA PHE A 84 -2.99 -4.74 8.24
C PHE A 84 -1.67 -4.35 8.86
N ARG A 85 -0.60 -4.89 8.32
CA ARG A 85 0.75 -4.45 8.64
C ARG A 85 1.34 -3.82 7.39
N ALA A 86 1.88 -2.61 7.54
CA ALA A 86 2.45 -1.85 6.43
C ALA A 86 3.96 -1.77 6.59
N ASN A 87 4.69 -2.10 5.54
CA ASN A 87 6.10 -1.81 5.43
C ASN A 87 6.26 -0.79 4.30
N ILE A 88 6.74 0.40 4.66
CA ILE A 88 6.92 1.52 3.75
C ILE A 88 8.42 1.75 3.56
N TYR A 89 8.87 1.86 2.32
CA TYR A 89 10.28 2.08 2.05
C TYR A 89 10.46 2.90 0.78
N LYS A 90 11.70 3.28 0.49
CA LYS A 90 12.04 4.01 -0.72
C LYS A 90 12.92 3.15 -1.60
N GLN A 91 12.61 3.12 -2.90
CA GLN A 91 13.36 2.36 -3.89
C GLN A 91 13.52 3.21 -5.13
N ARG A 92 14.77 3.50 -5.51
CA ARG A 92 15.07 4.29 -6.71
C ARG A 92 14.35 5.63 -6.74
N GLY A 93 14.27 6.30 -5.58
CA GLY A 93 13.64 7.60 -5.47
C GLY A 93 12.12 7.57 -5.40
N SER A 94 11.48 6.40 -5.44
CA SER A 94 10.04 6.25 -5.33
C SER A 94 9.67 5.60 -4.00
N PHE A 95 8.55 6.02 -3.43
CA PHE A 95 8.00 5.33 -2.26
C PHE A 95 7.37 4.02 -2.70
N ALA A 96 7.49 3.03 -1.84
CA ALA A 96 6.93 1.71 -2.06
C ALA A 96 6.31 1.20 -0.77
N ALA A 97 5.38 0.28 -0.88
CA ALA A 97 4.76 -0.32 0.29
C ALA A 97 4.40 -1.78 0.03
N VAL A 98 4.52 -2.57 1.08
CA VAL A 98 3.94 -3.92 1.12
C VAL A 98 2.96 -3.93 2.28
N LEU A 99 1.71 -4.29 2.01
CA LEU A 99 0.69 -4.42 3.03
C LEU A 99 0.39 -5.90 3.23
N ARG A 100 0.35 -6.34 4.49
CA ARG A 100 0.03 -7.73 4.85
C ARG A 100 -1.21 -7.77 5.72
N PHE A 101 -2.00 -8.79 5.53
CA PHE A 101 -3.22 -9.03 6.30
C PHE A 101 -2.93 -9.76 7.60
#